data_e89ce2954cff7f9f1bde067f86727192
#
_entry.id   e89ce2954cff7f9f1bde067f86727192
#
_cell.length_a   1.000
_cell.length_b   1.000
_cell.length_c   1.000
_cell.angle_alpha   90.00
_cell.angle_beta   90.00
_cell.angle_gamma   90.00
#
_symmetry.space_group_name_H-M   'P 1'
#
loop_
_entity.id
_entity.type
_entity.pdbx_description
1 polymer ?
#
loop_
_entity_poly.entity_id
_entity_poly.type
_entity_poly.pdbx_seq_one_letter_code
_entity_poly.pdbx_strand_id
1 'polypeptide(L)'
;VNPKAFRLGPLYTWDSRWFAEGNEYKHYVIEDAKIRKILLKKLQIAGITKVEIERSINKIDVILHVVRPGMVIGRGGQGMEEIKKFVNLIINSHRKDIKQLGKEAAFKLEVKVEPVKDPYLNAYFLANQIAEQIAKRLPHKRVVHFALEKVMTAGAKGVKIILAGRIGGAEISRRETYKNGSIPLSTIREDVDFAAIPSLTKSGYVGVKVWICRKS
;
A
#
# COMPACT_ATOMS: atom_id res chain seq x y z
N VAL A 1 14.73 -6.97 -6.42
CA VAL A 1 14.90 -6.57 -5.03
C VAL A 1 14.06 -5.34 -4.76
N ASN A 2 13.48 -5.23 -3.56
CA ASN A 2 12.68 -4.08 -3.14
C ASN A 2 13.62 -2.96 -2.67
N PRO A 3 13.66 -1.79 -3.34
CA PRO A 3 14.56 -0.70 -2.96
C PRO A 3 14.26 -0.11 -1.57
N LYS A 4 13.01 -0.24 -1.07
CA LYS A 4 12.68 0.18 0.30
C LYS A 4 13.43 -0.63 1.36
N ALA A 5 13.67 -1.92 1.13
CA ALA A 5 14.36 -2.77 2.09
C ALA A 5 15.79 -2.29 2.40
N PHE A 6 16.49 -1.76 1.40
CA PHE A 6 17.83 -1.19 1.60
C PHE A 6 17.84 0.18 2.29
N ARG A 7 16.70 0.85 2.34
CA ARG A 7 16.52 2.20 2.88
C ARG A 7 15.85 2.21 4.25
N LEU A 8 15.52 1.02 4.78
CA LEU A 8 15.03 0.87 6.15
C LEU A 8 16.15 1.25 7.14
N GLY A 9 15.82 2.06 8.11
CA GLY A 9 16.74 2.67 9.05
C GLY A 9 17.21 4.06 8.60
N PRO A 10 17.94 4.22 7.48
CA PRO A 10 18.41 5.55 7.05
C PRO A 10 17.31 6.51 6.62
N LEU A 11 16.30 6.03 5.85
CA LEU A 11 15.24 6.88 5.27
C LEU A 11 13.84 6.51 5.71
N TYR A 12 13.58 5.22 5.91
CA TYR A 12 12.24 4.73 6.27
C TYR A 12 12.25 4.06 7.62
N THR A 13 11.14 4.21 8.33
CA THR A 13 10.80 3.43 9.52
C THR A 13 9.85 2.29 9.16
N TRP A 14 9.65 1.38 10.08
CA TRP A 14 8.69 0.28 9.94
C TRP A 14 7.25 0.78 9.91
N ASP A 15 6.40 0.09 9.15
CA ASP A 15 4.97 0.39 9.08
C ASP A 15 4.20 -0.10 10.31
N SER A 16 4.78 -1.00 11.09
CA SER A 16 4.27 -1.43 12.39
C SER A 16 5.27 -1.02 13.47
N ARG A 17 4.81 -0.29 14.49
CA ARG A 17 5.63 0.25 15.58
C ARG A 17 5.10 -0.27 16.90
N TRP A 18 5.70 -1.33 17.39
CA TRP A 18 5.38 -1.95 18.68
C TRP A 18 6.47 -2.94 19.09
N PHE A 19 6.46 -3.30 20.34
CA PHE A 19 7.33 -4.32 20.92
C PHE A 19 6.49 -5.43 21.54
N ALA A 20 6.89 -6.67 21.34
CA ALA A 20 6.32 -7.85 21.98
C ALA A 20 7.35 -8.99 22.00
N GLU A 21 7.24 -9.92 22.94
CA GLU A 21 8.14 -11.06 23.09
C GLU A 21 7.42 -12.38 22.85
N GLY A 22 8.16 -13.39 22.42
CA GLY A 22 7.72 -14.76 22.31
C GLY A 22 6.44 -14.97 21.47
N ASN A 23 5.45 -15.61 22.04
CA ASN A 23 4.19 -15.93 21.36
C ASN A 23 3.35 -14.70 21.03
N GLU A 24 3.41 -13.64 21.85
CA GLU A 24 2.66 -12.40 21.58
C GLU A 24 3.13 -11.74 20.27
N TYR A 25 4.44 -11.74 20.01
CA TYR A 25 5.01 -11.25 18.77
C TYR A 25 4.39 -11.92 17.53
N LYS A 26 4.32 -13.27 17.56
CA LYS A 26 3.72 -14.04 16.46
C LYS A 26 2.27 -13.63 16.20
N HIS A 27 1.50 -13.43 17.25
CA HIS A 27 0.09 -13.08 17.13
C HIS A 27 -0.10 -11.67 16.59
N TYR A 28 0.66 -10.69 17.07
CA TYR A 28 0.58 -9.30 16.58
C TYR A 28 1.00 -9.17 15.13
N VAL A 29 2.03 -9.89 14.69
CA VAL A 29 2.43 -9.91 13.27
C VAL A 29 1.31 -10.44 12.38
N ILE A 30 0.65 -11.54 12.77
CA ILE A 30 -0.44 -12.13 12.00
C ILE A 30 -1.66 -11.20 11.98
N GLU A 31 -2.02 -10.59 13.12
CA GLU A 31 -3.10 -9.60 13.20
C GLU A 31 -2.83 -8.40 12.29
N ASP A 32 -1.65 -7.79 12.39
CA ASP A 32 -1.26 -6.63 11.58
C ASP A 32 -1.28 -6.94 10.08
N ALA A 33 -0.78 -8.13 9.69
CA ALA A 33 -0.81 -8.56 8.30
C ALA A 33 -2.25 -8.73 7.78
N LYS A 34 -3.15 -9.32 8.58
CA LYS A 34 -4.57 -9.46 8.24
C LYS A 34 -5.25 -8.10 8.12
N ILE A 35 -5.08 -7.21 9.13
CA ILE A 35 -5.66 -5.86 9.15
C ILE A 35 -5.21 -5.09 7.91
N ARG A 36 -3.90 -5.05 7.65
CA ARG A 36 -3.32 -4.32 6.50
C ARG A 36 -3.87 -4.84 5.18
N LYS A 37 -3.86 -6.17 4.96
CA LYS A 37 -4.35 -6.79 3.73
C LYS A 37 -5.82 -6.45 3.45
N ILE A 38 -6.66 -6.49 4.46
CA ILE A 38 -8.10 -6.26 4.33
C ILE A 38 -8.38 -4.77 4.12
N LEU A 39 -7.73 -3.87 4.87
CA LEU A 39 -7.89 -2.43 4.71
C LEU A 39 -7.43 -1.95 3.33
N LEU A 40 -6.29 -2.43 2.84
CA LEU A 40 -5.80 -2.12 1.49
C LEU A 40 -6.80 -2.55 0.42
N LYS A 41 -7.46 -3.69 0.58
CA LYS A 41 -8.48 -4.16 -0.36
C LYS A 41 -9.79 -3.37 -0.24
N LYS A 42 -10.30 -3.14 0.98
CA LYS A 42 -11.58 -2.44 1.22
C LYS A 42 -11.53 -0.96 0.80
N LEU A 43 -10.40 -0.30 1.03
CA LEU A 43 -10.23 1.13 0.79
C LEU A 43 -9.49 1.44 -0.54
N GLN A 44 -9.40 0.48 -1.45
CA GLN A 44 -8.76 0.68 -2.75
C GLN A 44 -9.37 1.87 -3.52
N ILE A 45 -10.71 1.99 -3.51
CA ILE A 45 -11.45 3.08 -4.18
C ILE A 45 -11.11 4.46 -3.56
N ALA A 46 -10.87 4.51 -2.26
CA ALA A 46 -10.46 5.75 -1.56
C ALA A 46 -9.00 6.16 -1.86
N GLY A 47 -8.24 5.30 -2.54
CA GLY A 47 -6.84 5.55 -2.88
C GLY A 47 -5.92 5.45 -1.68
N ILE A 48 -6.06 4.38 -0.89
CA ILE A 48 -5.14 4.12 0.22
C ILE A 48 -3.73 3.87 -0.30
N THR A 49 -2.74 4.47 0.36
CA THR A 49 -1.33 4.38 -0.01
C THR A 49 -0.51 3.58 0.99
N LYS A 50 -0.78 3.78 2.28
CA LYS A 50 -0.05 3.15 3.39
C LYS A 50 -0.97 2.93 4.59
N VAL A 51 -0.73 1.87 5.35
CA VAL A 51 -1.36 1.59 6.64
C VAL A 51 -0.27 1.44 7.67
N GLU A 52 -0.22 2.33 8.65
CA GLU A 52 0.66 2.23 9.79
C GLU A 52 -0.11 1.74 11.01
N ILE A 53 0.51 0.90 11.83
CA ILE A 53 -0.11 0.33 13.02
C ILE A 53 0.84 0.55 14.19
N GLU A 54 0.35 1.27 15.20
CA GLU A 54 1.07 1.51 16.45
C GLU A 54 0.34 0.80 17.59
N ARG A 55 1.07 0.06 18.39
CA ARG A 55 0.50 -0.62 19.56
C ARG A 55 1.19 -0.16 20.83
N SER A 56 0.39 0.21 21.80
CA SER A 56 0.76 0.44 23.19
C SER A 56 0.06 -0.59 24.08
N ILE A 57 0.34 -0.60 25.36
CA ILE A 57 -0.18 -1.59 26.31
C ILE A 57 -1.72 -1.73 26.22
N ASN A 58 -2.46 -0.60 26.17
CA ASN A 58 -3.93 -0.59 26.17
C ASN A 58 -4.52 0.12 24.93
N LYS A 59 -3.72 0.40 23.90
CA LYS A 59 -4.16 1.18 22.76
C LYS A 59 -3.58 0.63 21.45
N ILE A 60 -4.44 0.60 20.41
CA ILE A 60 -4.04 0.28 19.05
C ILE A 60 -4.44 1.45 18.18
N ASP A 61 -3.46 2.13 17.57
CA ASP A 61 -3.65 3.20 16.63
C ASP A 61 -3.41 2.68 15.22
N VAL A 62 -4.40 2.84 14.34
CA VAL A 62 -4.31 2.51 12.92
C VAL A 62 -4.34 3.81 12.14
N ILE A 63 -3.22 4.15 11.50
CA ILE A 63 -3.07 5.38 10.72
C ILE A 63 -3.20 5.01 9.24
N LEU A 64 -4.18 5.63 8.57
CA LEU A 64 -4.51 5.40 7.16
C LEU A 64 -4.08 6.60 6.33
N HIS A 65 -3.08 6.41 5.48
CA HIS A 65 -2.70 7.42 4.49
C HIS A 65 -3.54 7.25 3.23
N VAL A 66 -4.40 8.21 2.92
CA VAL A 66 -5.35 8.12 1.81
C VAL A 66 -5.36 9.37 0.95
N VAL A 67 -5.66 9.19 -0.33
CA VAL A 67 -5.78 10.29 -1.31
C VAL A 67 -7.12 11.01 -1.17
N ARG A 68 -8.19 10.26 -0.84
CA ARG A 68 -9.55 10.79 -0.73
C ARG A 68 -10.11 10.56 0.66
N PRO A 69 -9.75 11.37 1.66
CA PRO A 69 -10.15 11.16 3.05
C PRO A 69 -11.67 11.23 3.24
N GLY A 70 -12.39 12.07 2.48
CA GLY A 70 -13.84 12.16 2.55
C GLY A 70 -14.58 10.85 2.30
N MET A 71 -14.05 9.97 1.42
CA MET A 71 -14.63 8.65 1.16
C MET A 71 -14.44 7.68 2.33
N VAL A 72 -13.38 7.85 3.11
CA VAL A 72 -13.09 7.02 4.29
C VAL A 72 -13.88 7.49 5.50
N ILE A 73 -13.97 8.80 5.70
CA ILE A 73 -14.70 9.40 6.83
C ILE A 73 -16.21 9.15 6.65
N GLY A 74 -16.72 9.31 5.42
CA GLY A 74 -18.16 9.17 5.13
C GLY A 74 -19.01 10.31 5.69
N ARG A 75 -20.30 10.23 5.46
CA ARG A 75 -21.26 11.23 5.97
C ARG A 75 -21.37 11.10 7.49
N GLY A 76 -21.14 12.20 8.23
CA GLY A 76 -21.24 12.22 9.69
C GLY A 76 -20.25 11.29 10.42
N GLY A 77 -19.15 10.85 9.77
CA GLY A 77 -18.16 9.98 10.39
C GLY A 77 -18.51 8.47 10.39
N GLN A 78 -19.63 8.06 9.80
CA GLN A 78 -20.08 6.66 9.77
C GLN A 78 -19.06 5.71 9.16
N GLY A 79 -18.35 6.13 8.10
CA GLY A 79 -17.32 5.31 7.47
C GLY A 79 -16.18 4.95 8.42
N MET A 80 -15.78 5.90 9.27
CA MET A 80 -14.76 5.66 10.30
C MET A 80 -15.21 4.67 11.37
N GLU A 81 -16.48 4.77 11.79
CA GLU A 81 -17.05 3.83 12.76
C GLU A 81 -17.16 2.41 12.20
N GLU A 82 -17.57 2.29 10.94
CA GLU A 82 -17.58 1.00 10.25
C GLU A 82 -16.21 0.36 10.17
N ILE A 83 -15.18 1.15 9.84
CA ILE A 83 -13.79 0.68 9.80
C ILE A 83 -13.34 0.24 11.21
N LYS A 84 -13.64 1.02 12.25
CA LYS A 84 -13.35 0.65 13.64
C LYS A 84 -14.02 -0.66 14.03
N LYS A 85 -15.32 -0.81 13.77
CA LYS A 85 -16.07 -2.05 14.04
C LYS A 85 -15.46 -3.23 13.30
N PHE A 86 -15.10 -3.03 12.03
CA PHE A 86 -14.52 -4.07 11.19
C PHE A 86 -13.12 -4.51 11.67
N VAL A 87 -12.25 -3.57 12.02
CA VAL A 87 -10.93 -3.90 12.59
C VAL A 87 -11.07 -4.62 13.93
N ASN A 88 -12.00 -4.16 14.79
CA ASN A 88 -12.31 -4.85 16.06
C ASN A 88 -12.77 -6.30 15.85
N LEU A 89 -13.60 -6.56 14.85
CA LEU A 89 -14.02 -7.92 14.50
C LEU A 89 -12.85 -8.81 14.11
N ILE A 90 -11.89 -8.30 13.34
CA ILE A 90 -10.70 -9.04 12.91
C ILE A 90 -9.83 -9.38 14.14
N ILE A 91 -9.58 -8.40 15.01
CA ILE A 91 -8.78 -8.59 16.22
C ILE A 91 -9.46 -9.60 17.17
N ASN A 92 -10.75 -9.43 17.40
CA ASN A 92 -11.51 -10.31 18.30
C ASN A 92 -11.65 -11.73 17.74
N SER A 93 -11.82 -11.92 16.43
CA SER A 93 -11.84 -13.27 15.83
C SER A 93 -10.51 -13.97 16.03
N HIS A 94 -9.40 -13.28 15.76
CA HIS A 94 -8.07 -13.85 15.93
C HIS A 94 -7.74 -14.15 17.40
N ARG A 95 -8.17 -13.29 18.34
CA ARG A 95 -7.97 -13.50 19.79
C ARG A 95 -8.84 -14.62 20.37
N LYS A 96 -10.05 -14.83 19.84
CA LYS A 96 -10.90 -15.98 20.21
C LYS A 96 -10.25 -17.31 19.86
N ASP A 97 -9.54 -17.37 18.73
CA ASP A 97 -8.79 -18.57 18.33
C ASP A 97 -7.61 -18.87 19.28
N ILE A 98 -7.20 -17.86 20.09
CA ILE A 98 -6.04 -17.92 21.00
C ILE A 98 -6.47 -18.02 22.47
N LYS A 99 -7.70 -18.33 22.79
CA LYS A 99 -8.27 -18.38 24.16
C LYS A 99 -7.45 -19.13 25.24
N GLN A 100 -6.29 -19.66 24.90
CA GLN A 100 -5.33 -20.24 25.84
C GLN A 100 -4.38 -19.22 26.50
N LEU A 101 -4.35 -17.95 26.08
CA LEU A 101 -3.57 -16.88 26.73
C LEU A 101 -4.51 -15.93 27.49
N GLY A 102 -4.82 -16.30 28.69
CA GLY A 102 -5.75 -15.76 29.68
C GLY A 102 -5.70 -14.28 30.07
N LYS A 103 -5.58 -13.34 29.13
CA LYS A 103 -5.79 -11.90 29.36
C LYS A 103 -6.58 -11.27 28.22
N GLU A 104 -7.88 -11.12 28.39
CA GLU A 104 -8.68 -10.13 27.67
C GLU A 104 -8.28 -8.73 28.15
N ALA A 105 -7.16 -8.21 27.71
CA ALA A 105 -6.85 -6.82 27.95
C ALA A 105 -7.79 -5.98 27.08
N ALA A 106 -8.69 -5.24 27.73
CA ALA A 106 -9.51 -4.24 27.05
C ALA A 106 -8.59 -3.23 26.42
N PHE A 107 -8.59 -3.15 25.08
CA PHE A 107 -7.79 -2.19 24.31
C PHE A 107 -8.69 -1.16 23.65
N LYS A 108 -8.21 0.06 23.57
CA LYS A 108 -8.86 1.14 22.87
C LYS A 108 -8.34 1.18 21.41
N LEU A 109 -9.24 0.98 20.45
CA LEU A 109 -8.89 1.12 19.03
C LEU A 109 -9.16 2.55 18.56
N GLU A 110 -8.15 3.21 18.04
CA GLU A 110 -8.28 4.49 17.35
C GLU A 110 -7.87 4.33 15.88
N VAL A 111 -8.65 4.92 15.00
CA VAL A 111 -8.33 4.99 13.57
C VAL A 111 -8.15 6.45 13.22
N LYS A 112 -7.00 6.78 12.64
CA LYS A 112 -6.65 8.13 12.16
C LYS A 112 -6.56 8.11 10.65
N VAL A 113 -7.00 9.18 10.01
CA VAL A 113 -6.93 9.35 8.56
C VAL A 113 -6.05 10.54 8.24
N GLU A 114 -4.98 10.30 7.50
CA GLU A 114 -4.06 11.33 7.05
C GLU A 114 -4.16 11.49 5.53
N PRO A 115 -4.40 12.74 5.05
CA PRO A 115 -4.43 13.00 3.62
C PRO A 115 -3.03 12.97 3.02
N VAL A 116 -2.90 12.34 1.85
CA VAL A 116 -1.66 12.36 1.08
C VAL A 116 -1.65 13.59 0.18
N LYS A 117 -0.64 14.47 0.34
CA LYS A 117 -0.53 15.71 -0.45
C LYS A 117 -0.33 15.42 -1.94
N ASP A 118 0.67 14.59 -2.27
CA ASP A 118 1.07 14.29 -3.66
C ASP A 118 0.87 12.80 -3.98
N PRO A 119 -0.33 12.41 -4.43
CA PRO A 119 -0.63 11.00 -4.66
C PRO A 119 0.20 10.39 -5.79
N TYR A 120 0.59 11.15 -6.81
CA TYR A 120 1.39 10.66 -7.94
C TYR A 120 2.87 10.42 -7.57
N LEU A 121 3.35 10.92 -6.44
CA LEU A 121 4.67 10.58 -5.89
C LEU A 121 4.66 9.29 -5.07
N ASN A 122 3.51 8.64 -4.92
CA ASN A 122 3.39 7.35 -4.23
C ASN A 122 3.31 6.20 -5.22
N ALA A 123 4.28 5.29 -5.16
CA ALA A 123 4.37 4.17 -6.10
C ALA A 123 3.19 3.19 -5.98
N TYR A 124 2.64 2.99 -4.77
CA TYR A 124 1.52 2.07 -4.56
C TYR A 124 0.23 2.60 -5.19
N PHE A 125 -0.07 3.88 -5.02
CA PHE A 125 -1.23 4.53 -5.64
C PHE A 125 -1.14 4.47 -7.18
N LEU A 126 0.02 4.84 -7.73
CA LEU A 126 0.24 4.83 -9.18
C LEU A 126 0.13 3.41 -9.76
N ALA A 127 0.71 2.41 -9.09
CA ALA A 127 0.64 1.03 -9.52
C ALA A 127 -0.79 0.49 -9.52
N ASN A 128 -1.60 0.82 -8.50
CA ASN A 128 -3.03 0.48 -8.47
C ASN A 128 -3.80 1.14 -9.63
N GLN A 129 -3.57 2.42 -9.87
CA GLN A 129 -4.23 3.15 -10.97
C GLN A 129 -3.92 2.53 -12.33
N ILE A 130 -2.65 2.19 -12.58
CA ILE A 130 -2.24 1.50 -13.80
C ILE A 130 -2.89 0.10 -13.88
N ALA A 131 -2.88 -0.65 -12.79
CA ALA A 131 -3.47 -2.00 -12.74
C ALA A 131 -4.97 -1.98 -13.04
N GLU A 132 -5.72 -1.03 -12.49
CA GLU A 132 -7.16 -0.84 -12.77
C GLU A 132 -7.43 -0.47 -14.24
N GLN A 133 -6.61 0.41 -14.81
CA GLN A 133 -6.77 0.83 -16.20
C GLN A 133 -6.46 -0.31 -17.19
N ILE A 134 -5.45 -1.14 -16.88
CA ILE A 134 -5.12 -2.35 -17.66
C ILE A 134 -6.26 -3.39 -17.54
N ALA A 135 -6.81 -3.58 -16.33
CA ALA A 135 -7.95 -4.47 -16.11
C ALA A 135 -9.18 -4.03 -16.93
N LYS A 136 -9.39 -2.72 -17.09
CA LYS A 136 -10.41 -2.11 -17.96
C LYS A 136 -10.07 -2.18 -19.47
N ARG A 137 -8.98 -2.85 -19.84
CA ARG A 137 -8.51 -3.04 -21.23
C ARG A 137 -8.13 -1.75 -21.96
N LEU A 138 -7.74 -0.72 -21.24
CA LEU A 138 -7.18 0.47 -21.92
C LEU A 138 -5.82 0.13 -22.55
N PRO A 139 -5.45 0.77 -23.67
CA PRO A 139 -4.17 0.54 -24.31
C PRO A 139 -3.01 0.81 -23.35
N HIS A 140 -2.24 -0.22 -23.02
CA HIS A 140 -1.19 -0.15 -22.00
C HIS A 140 -0.16 0.95 -22.25
N LYS A 141 0.24 1.18 -23.51
CA LYS A 141 1.18 2.26 -23.87
C LYS A 141 0.64 3.63 -23.46
N ARG A 142 -0.63 3.93 -23.79
CA ARG A 142 -1.27 5.20 -23.43
C ARG A 142 -1.36 5.37 -21.92
N VAL A 143 -1.76 4.31 -21.20
CA VAL A 143 -1.87 4.31 -19.73
C VAL A 143 -0.52 4.63 -19.09
N VAL A 144 0.55 3.98 -19.56
CA VAL A 144 1.88 4.16 -18.98
C VAL A 144 2.44 5.55 -19.31
N HIS A 145 2.30 6.04 -20.55
CA HIS A 145 2.75 7.39 -20.90
C HIS A 145 2.06 8.47 -20.07
N PHE A 146 0.75 8.38 -19.93
CA PHE A 146 0.00 9.29 -19.06
C PHE A 146 0.46 9.23 -17.59
N ALA A 147 0.73 8.02 -17.08
CA ALA A 147 1.26 7.85 -15.74
C ALA A 147 2.65 8.48 -15.56
N LEU A 148 3.55 8.30 -16.55
CA LEU A 148 4.89 8.91 -16.56
C LEU A 148 4.82 10.44 -16.54
N GLU A 149 3.97 11.04 -17.38
CA GLU A 149 3.76 12.49 -17.43
C GLU A 149 3.26 13.04 -16.09
N LYS A 150 2.25 12.39 -15.48
CA LYS A 150 1.70 12.80 -14.19
C LYS A 150 2.73 12.79 -13.08
N VAL A 151 3.58 11.75 -13.02
CA VAL A 151 4.63 11.65 -12.01
C VAL A 151 5.70 12.72 -12.23
N MET A 152 6.11 12.97 -13.46
CA MET A 152 7.10 14.02 -13.76
C MET A 152 6.55 15.41 -13.48
N THR A 153 5.28 15.67 -13.78
CA THR A 153 4.61 16.94 -13.45
C THR A 153 4.49 17.15 -11.95
N ALA A 154 4.32 16.05 -11.16
CA ALA A 154 4.32 16.09 -9.71
C ALA A 154 5.71 16.36 -9.10
N GLY A 155 6.76 16.50 -9.92
CA GLY A 155 8.11 16.88 -9.48
C GLY A 155 9.01 15.71 -9.12
N ALA A 156 8.77 14.49 -9.60
CA ALA A 156 9.68 13.38 -9.43
C ALA A 156 11.02 13.62 -10.16
N LYS A 157 12.13 13.09 -9.62
CA LYS A 157 13.44 13.06 -10.27
C LYS A 157 13.49 12.03 -11.40
N GLY A 158 12.72 10.96 -11.25
CA GLY A 158 12.59 9.92 -12.27
C GLY A 158 11.57 8.85 -11.90
N VAL A 159 11.07 8.17 -12.92
CA VAL A 159 10.08 7.11 -12.81
C VAL A 159 10.39 5.96 -13.75
N LYS A 160 10.19 4.74 -13.27
CA LYS A 160 10.33 3.50 -14.04
C LYS A 160 9.12 2.61 -13.82
N ILE A 161 8.51 2.20 -14.90
CA ILE A 161 7.37 1.29 -14.88
C ILE A 161 7.73 0.04 -15.69
N ILE A 162 7.49 -1.12 -15.11
CA ILE A 162 7.66 -2.41 -15.77
C ILE A 162 6.32 -3.12 -15.79
N LEU A 163 5.90 -3.50 -16.98
CA LEU A 163 4.77 -4.40 -17.20
C LEU A 163 5.32 -5.78 -17.60
N ALA A 164 4.81 -6.84 -17.01
CA ALA A 164 5.22 -8.20 -17.31
C ALA A 164 4.01 -9.15 -17.34
N GLY A 165 3.88 -9.94 -18.38
CA GLY A 165 2.77 -10.86 -18.59
C GLY A 165 2.20 -10.80 -20.01
N ARG A 166 0.97 -11.25 -20.19
CA ARG A 166 0.23 -11.22 -21.48
C ARG A 166 -0.32 -9.83 -21.76
N ILE A 167 0.58 -8.89 -22.06
CA ILE A 167 0.25 -7.47 -22.24
C ILE A 167 -0.62 -7.30 -23.50
N GLY A 168 -1.78 -6.65 -23.34
CA GLY A 168 -2.74 -6.45 -24.42
C GLY A 168 -3.45 -7.72 -24.91
N GLY A 169 -3.39 -8.83 -24.13
CA GLY A 169 -4.00 -10.11 -24.50
C GLY A 169 -3.14 -11.00 -25.41
N ALA A 170 -1.86 -10.66 -25.62
CA ALA A 170 -0.94 -11.45 -26.44
C ALA A 170 -0.83 -12.90 -25.92
N GLU A 171 -0.64 -13.85 -26.82
CA GLU A 171 -0.46 -15.26 -26.47
C GLU A 171 0.82 -15.50 -25.67
N ILE A 172 1.90 -14.87 -26.14
CA ILE A 172 3.23 -14.97 -25.51
C ILE A 172 3.40 -13.85 -24.51
N SER A 173 3.81 -14.20 -23.30
CA SER A 173 4.13 -13.22 -22.25
C SER A 173 5.38 -12.43 -22.64
N ARG A 174 5.35 -11.13 -22.37
CA ARG A 174 6.50 -10.26 -22.60
C ARG A 174 6.68 -9.30 -21.43
N ARG A 175 7.85 -8.70 -21.38
CA ARG A 175 8.22 -7.67 -20.43
C ARG A 175 8.51 -6.37 -21.15
N GLU A 176 7.78 -5.33 -20.78
CA GLU A 176 7.99 -3.97 -21.30
C GLU A 176 8.48 -3.06 -20.18
N THR A 177 9.48 -2.24 -20.48
CA THR A 177 10.06 -1.30 -19.52
C THR A 177 9.97 0.11 -20.06
N TYR A 178 9.38 0.98 -19.27
CA TYR A 178 9.23 2.41 -19.55
C TYR A 178 9.98 3.21 -18.50
N LYS A 179 10.75 4.19 -18.91
CA LYS A 179 11.60 4.99 -18.04
C LYS A 179 11.53 6.45 -18.45
N ASN A 180 11.50 7.35 -17.45
CA ASN A 180 11.68 8.78 -17.64
C ASN A 180 12.47 9.33 -16.45
N GLY A 181 13.49 10.15 -16.71
CA GLY A 181 14.39 10.67 -15.70
C GLY A 181 15.39 9.65 -15.14
N SER A 182 16.00 9.98 -14.00
CA SER A 182 17.05 9.20 -13.35
C SER A 182 16.51 8.48 -12.10
N ILE A 183 16.87 7.19 -11.93
CA ILE A 183 16.50 6.39 -10.77
C ILE A 183 17.73 5.67 -10.24
N PRO A 184 18.44 6.27 -9.30
CA PRO A 184 19.64 5.69 -8.72
C PRO A 184 19.27 4.63 -7.67
N LEU A 185 19.15 3.37 -8.09
CA LEU A 185 18.76 2.26 -7.20
C LEU A 185 19.86 1.89 -6.20
N SER A 186 21.14 2.03 -6.59
CA SER A 186 22.29 1.73 -5.76
C SER A 186 22.64 2.84 -4.76
N THR A 187 22.19 4.06 -4.99
CA THR A 187 22.42 5.19 -4.06
C THR A 187 21.39 5.16 -2.94
N ILE A 188 21.79 4.73 -1.77
CA ILE A 188 20.88 4.52 -0.61
C ILE A 188 20.28 5.85 -0.11
N ARG A 189 20.98 6.96 -0.26
CA ARG A 189 20.54 8.29 0.19
C ARG A 189 19.35 8.85 -0.59
N GLU A 190 19.15 8.39 -1.82
CA GLU A 190 18.03 8.84 -2.65
C GLU A 190 16.73 8.16 -2.26
N ASP A 191 15.66 8.93 -2.11
CA ASP A 191 14.34 8.41 -1.78
C ASP A 191 13.71 7.74 -3.01
N VAL A 192 13.69 6.41 -3.03
CA VAL A 192 13.09 5.61 -4.10
C VAL A 192 11.93 4.80 -3.54
N ASP A 193 10.71 5.21 -3.87
CA ASP A 193 9.50 4.46 -3.57
C ASP A 193 9.29 3.33 -4.57
N PHE A 194 8.72 2.21 -4.12
CA PHE A 194 8.49 1.01 -4.93
C PHE A 194 7.16 0.33 -4.61
N ALA A 195 6.46 -0.10 -5.66
CA ALA A 195 5.30 -0.96 -5.54
C ALA A 195 5.26 -2.02 -6.64
N ALA A 196 4.72 -3.19 -6.30
CA ALA A 196 4.45 -4.27 -7.24
C ALA A 196 3.03 -4.77 -7.03
N ILE A 197 2.19 -4.65 -8.05
CA ILE A 197 0.76 -4.98 -7.99
C ILE A 197 0.39 -5.83 -9.21
N PRO A 198 -0.30 -6.96 -9.02
CA PRO A 198 -0.86 -7.73 -10.11
C PRO A 198 -2.17 -7.11 -10.60
N SER A 199 -2.34 -6.98 -11.91
CA SER A 199 -3.61 -6.64 -12.56
C SER A 199 -4.24 -7.91 -13.12
N LEU A 200 -5.47 -8.21 -12.70
CA LEU A 200 -6.22 -9.34 -13.24
C LEU A 200 -6.88 -8.92 -14.54
N THR A 201 -6.50 -9.56 -15.65
CA THR A 201 -7.10 -9.37 -16.97
C THR A 201 -7.81 -10.65 -17.41
N LYS A 202 -8.59 -10.61 -18.51
CA LYS A 202 -9.19 -11.82 -19.08
C LYS A 202 -8.16 -12.88 -19.50
N SER A 203 -6.95 -12.44 -19.87
CA SER A 203 -5.87 -13.31 -20.32
C SER A 203 -4.93 -13.77 -19.21
N GLY A 204 -5.28 -13.52 -17.94
CA GLY A 204 -4.47 -13.83 -16.77
C GLY A 204 -3.91 -12.59 -16.08
N TYR A 205 -2.91 -12.79 -15.23
CA TYR A 205 -2.31 -11.70 -14.46
C TYR A 205 -1.22 -10.97 -15.26
N VAL A 206 -1.27 -9.64 -15.21
CA VAL A 206 -0.19 -8.76 -15.67
C VAL A 206 0.43 -8.10 -14.45
N GLY A 207 1.70 -8.32 -14.22
CA GLY A 207 2.45 -7.70 -13.12
C GLY A 207 2.84 -6.27 -13.46
N VAL A 208 2.47 -5.33 -12.60
CA VAL A 208 2.83 -3.91 -12.68
C VAL A 208 3.84 -3.62 -11.58
N LYS A 209 5.04 -3.16 -11.96
CA LYS A 209 6.07 -2.72 -11.00
C LYS A 209 6.41 -1.26 -11.28
N VAL A 210 6.39 -0.45 -10.25
CA VAL A 210 6.63 1.00 -10.32
C VAL A 210 7.74 1.39 -9.36
N TRP A 211 8.68 2.20 -9.84
CA TRP A 211 9.72 2.87 -9.05
C TRP A 211 9.59 4.36 -9.28
N ILE A 212 9.58 5.13 -8.22
CA ILE A 212 9.53 6.60 -8.27
C ILE A 212 10.67 7.13 -7.41
N CYS A 213 11.55 7.93 -8.00
CA CYS A 213 12.57 8.68 -7.29
C CYS A 213 12.02 10.07 -6.98
N ARG A 214 11.84 10.38 -5.69
CA ARG A 214 11.40 11.70 -5.25
C ARG A 214 12.59 12.67 -5.27
N LYS A 215 12.32 13.96 -5.43
CA LYS A 215 13.32 14.99 -5.11
C LYS A 215 13.42 15.08 -3.61
N SER A 216 14.62 14.92 -3.06
CA SER A 216 14.92 15.23 -1.67
C SER A 216 14.97 16.74 -1.48
#